data_6ed60ed684243dd789eb0cd3508cd037
#
_entry.id   6ed60ed684243dd789eb0cd3508cd037
#
_cell.length_a   1.000
_cell.length_b   1.000
_cell.length_c   1.000
_cell.angle_alpha   90.00
_cell.angle_beta   90.00
_cell.angle_gamma   90.00
#
_symmetry.space_group_name_H-M   'P 1'
#
loop_
_entity.id
_entity.type
_entity.pdbx_description
1 polymer ?
#
loop_
_entity_poly.entity_id
_entity_poly.type
_entity_poly.pdbx_seq_one_letter_code
_entity_poly.pdbx_strand_id
1 'polypeptide(L)'
;MTTADPHAAESKAAGSPATGSRAAGSPGDRVAELAEQETALVLPRLTNDDAWRLGCLLVAMARERGAAVTVDIRRGPQQLFHCALEGTTPDNDAWLARKARVVERYQASSLLVGERFRAKGTTFEDASRLDPDRYAAHGGAFPLRVAGVGVVGVVGVSGLPQAEDHALVVDGLTRFLDEVRTSWNA
;
A
#
# COMPACT_ATOMS: atom_id res chain seq x y z
N MET A 1 25.12 26.65 46.25
CA MET A 1 25.40 25.21 46.34
C MET A 1 24.92 24.57 45.09
N THR A 2 25.86 24.42 44.18
CA THR A 2 25.67 23.91 42.82
C THR A 2 26.01 22.43 42.84
N THR A 3 25.06 21.56 42.49
CA THR A 3 25.35 20.13 42.29
C THR A 3 25.31 19.84 40.78
N ALA A 4 26.49 19.46 40.31
CA ALA A 4 26.76 19.05 38.93
C ALA A 4 26.18 17.66 38.63
N ASP A 5 25.71 17.51 37.41
CA ASP A 5 25.21 16.25 36.82
C ASP A 5 26.40 15.48 36.19
N PRO A 6 26.64 14.21 36.54
CA PRO A 6 27.69 13.40 35.92
C PRO A 6 27.08 12.28 35.08
N HIS A 7 26.87 12.45 33.79
CA HIS A 7 26.87 11.36 32.80
C HIS A 7 26.91 11.87 31.39
N ALA A 8 28.12 12.29 30.97
CA ALA A 8 28.49 12.34 29.55
C ALA A 8 29.58 11.29 29.34
N ALA A 9 29.22 10.12 28.83
CA ALA A 9 30.19 9.12 28.37
C ALA A 9 30.02 8.97 26.86
N GLU A 10 30.96 9.56 26.12
CA GLU A 10 31.18 9.30 24.71
C GLU A 10 31.56 7.83 24.49
N SER A 11 30.76 7.11 23.69
CA SER A 11 31.18 5.83 23.12
C SER A 11 31.38 5.99 21.62
N LYS A 12 32.65 6.00 21.24
CA LYS A 12 33.17 5.98 19.89
C LYS A 12 33.10 4.55 19.38
N ALA A 13 32.13 4.20 18.53
CA ALA A 13 32.08 2.90 17.89
C ALA A 13 32.47 3.02 16.42
N ALA A 14 33.36 2.12 16.03
CA ALA A 14 34.06 2.02 14.76
C ALA A 14 33.12 1.78 13.57
N GLY A 15 33.46 2.41 12.43
CA GLY A 15 32.78 2.24 11.17
C GLY A 15 32.95 0.84 10.61
N SER A 16 31.82 0.24 10.21
CA SER A 16 31.78 -0.86 9.24
C SER A 16 31.47 -0.30 7.86
N PRO A 17 32.05 -0.85 6.79
CA PRO A 17 31.87 -0.31 5.45
C PRO A 17 30.44 -0.60 4.94
N ALA A 18 29.80 0.45 4.46
CA ALA A 18 28.49 0.40 3.82
C ALA A 18 28.54 -0.47 2.55
N THR A 19 27.86 -1.58 2.57
CA THR A 19 27.51 -2.36 1.38
C THR A 19 26.53 -1.54 0.53
N GLY A 20 26.88 -1.38 -0.72
CA GLY A 20 26.22 -0.85 -1.89
C GLY A 20 24.84 -0.20 -1.72
N SER A 21 24.79 1.12 -1.59
CA SER A 21 23.59 1.92 -1.85
C SER A 21 23.25 1.79 -3.34
N ARG A 22 22.19 1.03 -3.64
CA ARG A 22 21.51 1.11 -4.94
C ARG A 22 21.06 2.55 -5.09
N ALA A 23 21.56 3.26 -6.09
CA ALA A 23 21.22 4.66 -6.34
C ALA A 23 19.70 4.82 -6.31
N ALA A 24 19.19 5.70 -5.45
CA ALA A 24 17.77 6.03 -5.42
C ALA A 24 17.41 6.59 -6.79
N GLY A 25 16.52 5.88 -7.52
CA GLY A 25 16.04 6.30 -8.83
C GLY A 25 15.43 7.70 -8.77
N SER A 26 15.38 8.41 -9.90
CA SER A 26 14.74 9.72 -9.95
C SER A 26 13.25 9.62 -9.55
N PRO A 27 12.62 10.73 -9.12
CA PRO A 27 11.18 10.73 -8.86
C PRO A 27 10.34 10.25 -10.06
N GLY A 28 10.82 10.49 -11.29
CA GLY A 28 10.21 10.00 -12.53
C GLY A 28 10.31 8.49 -12.66
N ASP A 29 11.46 7.89 -12.32
CA ASP A 29 11.67 6.45 -12.37
C ASP A 29 10.72 5.72 -11.41
N ARG A 30 10.51 6.29 -10.22
CA ARG A 30 9.58 5.74 -9.24
C ARG A 30 8.14 5.76 -9.72
N VAL A 31 7.71 6.84 -10.38
CA VAL A 31 6.37 6.94 -11.00
C VAL A 31 6.20 5.89 -12.11
N ALA A 32 7.23 5.69 -12.94
CA ALA A 32 7.20 4.69 -14.01
C ALA A 32 7.10 3.26 -13.43
N GLU A 33 7.93 2.93 -12.44
CA GLU A 33 7.89 1.63 -11.75
C GLU A 33 6.50 1.30 -11.18
N LEU A 34 5.88 2.26 -10.48
CA LEU A 34 4.55 2.07 -9.90
C LEU A 34 3.45 1.95 -10.98
N ALA A 35 3.59 2.66 -12.09
CA ALA A 35 2.66 2.53 -13.21
C ALA A 35 2.79 1.16 -13.91
N GLU A 36 4.00 0.62 -14.02
CA GLU A 36 4.23 -0.73 -14.55
C GLU A 36 3.58 -1.80 -13.67
N GLN A 37 3.64 -1.69 -12.35
CA GLN A 37 2.94 -2.59 -11.44
C GLN A 37 1.43 -2.63 -11.72
N GLU A 38 0.81 -1.47 -11.98
CA GLU A 38 -0.62 -1.40 -12.26
C GLU A 38 -1.01 -2.05 -13.61
N THR A 39 -0.13 -1.99 -14.60
CA THR A 39 -0.37 -2.63 -15.90
C THR A 39 -0.15 -4.15 -15.83
N ALA A 40 0.71 -4.62 -14.94
CA ALA A 40 0.99 -6.04 -14.75
C ALA A 40 -0.09 -6.75 -13.91
N LEU A 41 -0.72 -6.03 -12.97
CA LEU A 41 -1.67 -6.58 -12.00
C LEU A 41 -3.14 -6.40 -12.45
N VAL A 42 -3.45 -6.93 -13.64
CA VAL A 42 -4.81 -6.94 -14.20
C VAL A 42 -5.42 -8.32 -14.01
N LEU A 43 -6.58 -8.35 -13.34
CA LEU A 43 -7.34 -9.57 -13.07
C LEU A 43 -8.13 -10.00 -14.32
N PRO A 44 -8.28 -11.29 -14.59
CA PRO A 44 -9.17 -11.77 -15.65
C PRO A 44 -10.65 -11.56 -15.29
N ARG A 45 -10.97 -11.60 -13.99
CA ARG A 45 -12.29 -11.35 -13.42
C ARG A 45 -12.16 -10.97 -11.93
N LEU A 46 -13.25 -10.55 -11.32
CA LEU A 46 -13.37 -10.38 -9.87
C LEU A 46 -14.76 -10.82 -9.42
N THR A 47 -14.86 -11.99 -8.78
CA THR A 47 -16.05 -12.46 -8.08
C THR A 47 -15.96 -12.15 -6.58
N ASN A 48 -17.03 -12.37 -5.83
CA ASN A 48 -16.97 -12.24 -4.36
C ASN A 48 -16.06 -13.31 -3.74
N ASP A 49 -16.03 -14.53 -4.32
CA ASP A 49 -15.12 -15.59 -3.89
C ASP A 49 -13.66 -15.25 -4.20
N ASP A 50 -13.37 -14.60 -5.34
CA ASP A 50 -12.04 -14.09 -5.66
C ASP A 50 -11.59 -13.04 -4.63
N ALA A 51 -12.49 -12.13 -4.23
CA ALA A 51 -12.21 -11.13 -3.18
C ALA A 51 -11.96 -11.79 -1.82
N TRP A 52 -12.73 -12.81 -1.45
CA TRP A 52 -12.52 -13.59 -0.24
C TRP A 52 -11.14 -14.26 -0.24
N ARG A 53 -10.78 -14.96 -1.32
CA ARG A 53 -9.48 -15.63 -1.47
C ARG A 53 -8.32 -14.66 -1.38
N LEU A 54 -8.40 -13.52 -2.09
CA LEU A 54 -7.38 -12.47 -2.03
C LEU A 54 -7.25 -11.90 -0.62
N GLY A 55 -8.37 -11.63 0.06
CA GLY A 55 -8.37 -11.12 1.42
C GLY A 55 -7.73 -12.10 2.42
N CYS A 56 -8.09 -13.39 2.33
CA CYS A 56 -7.47 -14.44 3.15
C CYS A 56 -5.97 -14.58 2.89
N LEU A 57 -5.53 -14.47 1.62
CA LEU A 57 -4.11 -14.51 1.26
C LEU A 57 -3.34 -13.33 1.88
N LEU A 58 -3.87 -12.10 1.77
CA LEU A 58 -3.26 -10.91 2.37
C LEU A 58 -3.15 -11.04 3.90
N VAL A 59 -4.19 -11.55 4.55
CA VAL A 59 -4.19 -11.80 6.00
C VAL A 59 -3.15 -12.85 6.38
N ALA A 60 -3.03 -13.94 5.62
CA ALA A 60 -2.00 -14.97 5.86
C ALA A 60 -0.60 -14.38 5.74
N MET A 61 -0.33 -13.63 4.64
CA MET A 61 0.96 -12.96 4.44
C MET A 61 1.30 -11.94 5.52
N ALA A 62 0.31 -11.20 6.01
CA ALA A 62 0.51 -10.26 7.12
C ALA A 62 0.87 -11.00 8.42
N ARG A 63 0.18 -12.10 8.73
CA ARG A 63 0.48 -12.94 9.90
C ARG A 63 1.87 -13.56 9.84
N GLU A 64 2.30 -14.07 8.67
CA GLU A 64 3.65 -14.60 8.47
C GLU A 64 4.74 -13.55 8.74
N ARG A 65 4.44 -12.28 8.49
CA ARG A 65 5.34 -11.13 8.75
C ARG A 65 5.22 -10.57 10.17
N GLY A 66 4.29 -11.07 10.97
CA GLY A 66 3.96 -10.47 12.27
C GLY A 66 3.42 -9.04 12.18
N ALA A 67 2.79 -8.70 11.06
CA ALA A 67 2.31 -7.35 10.78
C ALA A 67 0.90 -7.11 11.34
N ALA A 68 0.73 -6.03 12.11
CA ALA A 68 -0.56 -5.56 12.62
C ALA A 68 -1.22 -4.66 11.57
N VAL A 69 -2.02 -5.23 10.69
CA VAL A 69 -2.69 -4.49 9.61
C VAL A 69 -4.19 -4.75 9.55
N THR A 70 -4.92 -3.78 9.03
CA THR A 70 -6.30 -3.95 8.55
C THR A 70 -6.28 -4.16 7.05
N VAL A 71 -7.00 -5.18 6.56
CA VAL A 71 -7.18 -5.50 5.12
C VAL A 71 -8.63 -5.24 4.74
N ASP A 72 -8.86 -4.56 3.62
CA ASP A 72 -10.20 -4.23 3.11
C ASP A 72 -10.25 -4.42 1.59
N ILE A 73 -11.35 -5.02 1.09
CA ILE A 73 -11.63 -5.15 -0.35
C ILE A 73 -13.05 -4.69 -0.63
N ARG A 74 -13.19 -3.77 -1.60
CA ARG A 74 -14.48 -3.18 -1.98
C ARG A 74 -14.71 -3.26 -3.48
N ARG A 75 -15.99 -3.39 -3.83
CA ARG A 75 -16.49 -3.17 -5.21
C ARG A 75 -17.52 -2.04 -5.17
N GLY A 76 -17.12 -0.84 -5.59
CA GLY A 76 -17.93 0.34 -5.37
C GLY A 76 -18.23 0.52 -3.88
N PRO A 77 -19.49 0.73 -3.47
CA PRO A 77 -19.85 0.90 -2.07
C PRO A 77 -19.88 -0.39 -1.26
N GLN A 78 -19.87 -1.57 -1.91
CA GLN A 78 -19.98 -2.86 -1.24
C GLN A 78 -18.61 -3.32 -0.71
N GLN A 79 -18.52 -3.57 0.58
CA GLN A 79 -17.39 -4.23 1.22
C GLN A 79 -17.51 -5.74 0.99
N LEU A 80 -16.51 -6.33 0.32
CA LEU A 80 -16.47 -7.77 0.00
C LEU A 80 -15.64 -8.55 1.01
N PHE A 81 -14.63 -7.90 1.61
CA PHE A 81 -13.77 -8.48 2.63
C PHE A 81 -13.31 -7.39 3.59
N HIS A 82 -13.25 -7.74 4.88
CA HIS A 82 -12.64 -6.88 5.89
C HIS A 82 -12.08 -7.74 7.02
N CYS A 83 -10.85 -7.43 7.43
CA CYS A 83 -10.21 -8.08 8.57
C CYS A 83 -9.22 -7.12 9.23
N ALA A 84 -9.45 -6.81 10.49
CA ALA A 84 -8.52 -6.09 11.36
C ALA A 84 -7.75 -7.11 12.19
N LEU A 85 -6.42 -7.15 12.06
CA LEU A 85 -5.55 -8.01 12.86
C LEU A 85 -5.28 -7.39 14.24
N GLU A 86 -4.88 -8.23 15.19
CA GLU A 86 -4.48 -7.78 16.52
C GLU A 86 -3.41 -6.69 16.45
N GLY A 87 -3.56 -5.65 17.26
CA GLY A 87 -2.69 -4.47 17.26
C GLY A 87 -3.16 -3.32 16.36
N THR A 88 -4.23 -3.51 15.54
CA THR A 88 -4.86 -2.42 14.78
C THR A 88 -5.90 -1.68 15.61
N THR A 89 -6.25 -0.48 15.16
CA THR A 89 -7.25 0.40 15.79
C THR A 89 -8.22 0.93 14.73
N PRO A 90 -9.34 1.57 15.11
CA PRO A 90 -10.26 2.21 14.17
C PRO A 90 -9.59 3.27 13.26
N ASP A 91 -8.42 3.82 13.65
CA ASP A 91 -7.66 4.74 12.80
C ASP A 91 -7.14 4.05 11.53
N ASN A 92 -6.80 2.76 11.58
CA ASN A 92 -6.42 1.99 10.40
C ASN A 92 -7.55 1.92 9.37
N ASP A 93 -8.80 1.78 9.82
CA ASP A 93 -9.99 1.84 8.97
C ASP A 93 -10.22 3.22 8.37
N ALA A 94 -10.00 4.28 9.16
CA ALA A 94 -10.08 5.65 8.67
C ALA A 94 -9.02 5.92 7.59
N TRP A 95 -7.79 5.41 7.76
CA TRP A 95 -6.75 5.47 6.73
C TRP A 95 -7.13 4.72 5.46
N LEU A 96 -7.66 3.49 5.59
CA LEU A 96 -8.14 2.71 4.43
C LEU A 96 -9.21 3.47 3.65
N ALA A 97 -10.19 4.05 4.33
CA ALA A 97 -11.25 4.81 3.70
C ALA A 97 -10.72 6.03 2.93
N ARG A 98 -9.73 6.74 3.48
CA ARG A 98 -9.09 7.90 2.81
C ARG A 98 -8.25 7.48 1.59
N LYS A 99 -7.47 6.40 1.71
CA LYS A 99 -6.68 5.84 0.61
C LYS A 99 -7.57 5.29 -0.52
N ALA A 100 -8.65 4.59 -0.17
CA ALA A 100 -9.59 4.03 -1.15
C ALA A 100 -10.24 5.12 -2.01
N ARG A 101 -10.65 6.25 -1.42
CA ARG A 101 -11.22 7.39 -2.17
C ARG A 101 -10.23 7.98 -3.18
N VAL A 102 -8.92 7.95 -2.89
CA VAL A 102 -7.89 8.36 -3.86
C VAL A 102 -7.90 7.40 -5.04
N VAL A 103 -7.92 6.08 -4.80
CA VAL A 103 -7.97 5.07 -5.86
C VAL A 103 -9.24 5.21 -6.70
N GLU A 104 -10.39 5.36 -6.08
CA GLU A 104 -11.68 5.55 -6.78
C GLU A 104 -11.67 6.78 -7.69
N ARG A 105 -11.09 7.89 -7.23
CA ARG A 105 -11.06 9.16 -7.97
C ARG A 105 -10.03 9.17 -9.11
N TYR A 106 -8.83 8.65 -8.85
CA TYR A 106 -7.70 8.74 -9.79
C TYR A 106 -7.51 7.48 -10.63
N GLN A 107 -8.23 6.41 -10.32
CA GLN A 107 -8.13 5.11 -11.00
C GLN A 107 -6.69 4.58 -11.01
N ALA A 108 -5.94 4.88 -9.97
CA ALA A 108 -4.54 4.54 -9.75
C ALA A 108 -4.28 4.27 -8.27
N SER A 109 -3.23 3.53 -7.94
CA SER A 109 -2.88 3.25 -6.55
C SER A 109 -2.60 4.54 -5.78
N SER A 110 -2.96 4.54 -4.51
CA SER A 110 -2.79 5.71 -3.64
C SER A 110 -1.33 6.14 -3.54
N LEU A 111 -0.38 5.19 -3.61
CA LEU A 111 1.06 5.51 -3.66
C LEU A 111 1.45 6.17 -4.98
N LEU A 112 1.03 5.62 -6.12
CA LEU A 112 1.32 6.20 -7.44
C LEU A 112 0.79 7.63 -7.55
N VAL A 113 -0.41 7.88 -7.04
CA VAL A 113 -0.97 9.24 -7.02
C VAL A 113 -0.07 10.17 -6.21
N GLY A 114 0.32 9.79 -4.99
CA GLY A 114 1.22 10.59 -4.16
C GLY A 114 2.57 10.87 -4.85
N GLU A 115 3.19 9.84 -5.48
CA GLU A 115 4.45 9.99 -6.19
C GLU A 115 4.34 10.91 -7.43
N ARG A 116 3.21 10.91 -8.13
CA ARG A 116 2.96 11.85 -9.24
C ARG A 116 2.95 13.31 -8.79
N PHE A 117 2.47 13.61 -7.58
CA PHE A 117 2.53 14.95 -7.01
C PHE A 117 3.95 15.29 -6.55
N ARG A 118 4.63 14.37 -5.87
CA ARG A 118 6.04 14.55 -5.46
C ARG A 118 6.98 14.77 -6.64
N ALA A 119 6.78 14.05 -7.75
CA ALA A 119 7.56 14.24 -8.97
C ALA A 119 7.37 15.63 -9.61
N LYS A 120 6.28 16.34 -9.28
CA LYS A 120 6.03 17.72 -9.70
C LYS A 120 6.53 18.77 -8.68
N GLY A 121 7.24 18.33 -7.62
CA GLY A 121 7.76 19.22 -6.58
C GLY A 121 6.71 19.73 -5.59
N THR A 122 5.59 19.01 -5.43
CA THR A 122 4.49 19.37 -4.51
C THR A 122 3.99 18.17 -3.72
N THR A 123 3.08 18.38 -2.78
CA THR A 123 2.37 17.31 -2.10
C THR A 123 0.97 17.13 -2.69
N PHE A 124 0.37 15.95 -2.44
CA PHE A 124 -1.02 15.71 -2.82
C PHE A 124 -1.96 16.67 -2.08
N GLU A 125 -1.72 16.89 -0.80
CA GLU A 125 -2.51 17.75 0.07
C GLU A 125 -2.52 19.20 -0.40
N ASP A 126 -1.36 19.73 -0.78
CA ASP A 126 -1.24 21.14 -1.22
C ASP A 126 -1.85 21.39 -2.60
N ALA A 127 -1.67 20.45 -3.53
CA ALA A 127 -2.00 20.71 -4.94
C ALA A 127 -3.35 20.13 -5.38
N SER A 128 -3.87 19.07 -4.74
CA SER A 128 -5.15 18.47 -5.13
C SER A 128 -6.35 19.32 -4.73
N ARG A 129 -6.23 20.12 -3.69
CA ARG A 129 -7.32 20.87 -3.03
C ARG A 129 -8.46 19.99 -2.51
N LEU A 130 -8.17 18.70 -2.31
CA LEU A 130 -9.12 17.77 -1.71
C LEU A 130 -9.00 17.80 -0.20
N ASP A 131 -10.10 17.52 0.45
CA ASP A 131 -10.18 17.47 1.91
C ASP A 131 -9.25 16.39 2.48
N PRO A 132 -8.21 16.73 3.27
CA PRO A 132 -7.26 15.76 3.82
C PRO A 132 -7.89 14.79 4.82
N ASP A 133 -9.03 15.15 5.43
CA ASP A 133 -9.77 14.25 6.31
C ASP A 133 -10.50 13.15 5.52
N ARG A 134 -10.64 13.33 4.21
CA ARG A 134 -11.33 12.39 3.32
C ARG A 134 -10.42 11.68 2.33
N TYR A 135 -9.29 12.26 1.97
CA TYR A 135 -8.38 11.74 0.93
C TYR A 135 -6.95 11.70 1.43
N ALA A 136 -6.25 10.59 1.20
CA ALA A 136 -4.84 10.44 1.52
C ALA A 136 -4.11 9.67 0.42
N ALA A 137 -3.20 10.34 -0.31
CA ALA A 137 -2.38 9.71 -1.35
C ALA A 137 -1.13 9.06 -0.75
N HIS A 138 -1.36 8.18 0.22
CA HIS A 138 -0.37 7.36 0.89
C HIS A 138 -0.50 5.90 0.45
N GLY A 139 0.61 5.16 0.40
CA GLY A 139 0.62 3.75 -0.02
C GLY A 139 -0.30 2.85 0.79
N GLY A 140 -0.76 1.78 0.15
CA GLY A 140 -1.57 0.74 0.76
C GLY A 140 -2.96 0.54 0.16
N ALA A 141 -3.43 1.39 -0.77
CA ALA A 141 -4.64 1.09 -1.55
C ALA A 141 -4.30 0.95 -3.04
N PHE A 142 -4.88 -0.05 -3.69
CA PHE A 142 -4.59 -0.42 -5.07
C PHE A 142 -5.88 -0.70 -5.86
N PRO A 143 -5.96 -0.28 -7.14
CA PRO A 143 -7.14 -0.52 -7.96
C PRO A 143 -7.24 -2.00 -8.36
N LEU A 144 -8.39 -2.60 -8.18
CA LEU A 144 -8.72 -3.89 -8.75
C LEU A 144 -9.20 -3.69 -10.19
N ARG A 145 -8.31 -3.95 -11.14
CA ARG A 145 -8.60 -3.85 -12.58
C ARG A 145 -8.99 -5.21 -13.13
N VAL A 146 -10.03 -5.22 -13.95
CA VAL A 146 -10.46 -6.40 -14.72
C VAL A 146 -10.22 -6.16 -16.21
N ALA A 147 -9.64 -7.13 -16.88
CA ALA A 147 -9.36 -7.09 -18.31
C ALA A 147 -10.62 -6.78 -19.12
N GLY A 148 -10.54 -5.80 -20.03
CA GLY A 148 -11.67 -5.35 -20.85
C GLY A 148 -12.75 -4.56 -20.11
N VAL A 149 -12.66 -4.36 -18.79
CA VAL A 149 -13.66 -3.63 -17.98
C VAL A 149 -13.10 -2.34 -17.39
N GLY A 150 -11.89 -2.40 -16.83
CA GLY A 150 -11.28 -1.28 -16.12
C GLY A 150 -11.25 -1.50 -14.60
N VAL A 151 -11.21 -0.41 -13.82
CA VAL A 151 -11.21 -0.48 -12.35
C VAL A 151 -12.61 -0.78 -11.84
N VAL A 152 -12.76 -1.90 -11.15
CA VAL A 152 -14.04 -2.39 -10.62
C VAL A 152 -14.10 -2.34 -9.09
N GLY A 153 -12.97 -2.13 -8.43
CA GLY A 153 -12.90 -2.13 -6.98
C GLY A 153 -11.56 -1.64 -6.46
N VAL A 154 -11.41 -1.73 -5.15
CA VAL A 154 -10.20 -1.35 -4.42
C VAL A 154 -9.84 -2.46 -3.44
N VAL A 155 -8.56 -2.80 -3.35
CA VAL A 155 -7.98 -3.55 -2.25
C VAL A 155 -7.08 -2.62 -1.44
N GLY A 156 -7.14 -2.72 -0.13
CA GLY A 156 -6.35 -1.87 0.76
C GLY A 156 -5.78 -2.59 1.97
N VAL A 157 -4.61 -2.10 2.41
CA VAL A 157 -3.94 -2.49 3.65
C VAL A 157 -3.54 -1.22 4.40
N SER A 158 -3.64 -1.23 5.72
CA SER A 158 -3.20 -0.14 6.58
C SER A 158 -2.69 -0.65 7.91
N GLY A 159 -1.48 -0.23 8.29
CA GLY A 159 -0.85 -0.59 9.56
C GLY A 159 0.66 -0.53 9.54
N LEU A 160 1.29 -0.52 8.38
CA LEU A 160 2.72 -0.45 8.17
C LEU A 160 3.12 0.93 7.60
N PRO A 161 4.42 1.23 7.50
CA PRO A 161 4.91 2.33 6.66
C PRO A 161 4.33 2.23 5.25
N GLN A 162 3.96 3.36 4.64
CA GLN A 162 3.19 3.40 3.38
C GLN A 162 3.79 2.57 2.23
N ALA A 163 5.11 2.46 2.15
CA ALA A 163 5.78 1.65 1.14
C ALA A 163 5.59 0.15 1.39
N GLU A 164 5.55 -0.26 2.66
CA GLU A 164 5.35 -1.65 3.07
C GLU A 164 3.88 -2.07 2.94
N ASP A 165 2.92 -1.19 3.30
CA ASP A 165 1.49 -1.39 3.03
C ASP A 165 1.26 -1.64 1.53
N HIS A 166 1.89 -0.81 0.67
CA HIS A 166 1.79 -0.95 -0.79
C HIS A 166 2.42 -2.25 -1.28
N ALA A 167 3.63 -2.57 -0.80
CA ALA A 167 4.33 -3.79 -1.19
C ALA A 167 3.54 -5.05 -0.80
N LEU A 168 2.91 -5.07 0.39
CA LEU A 168 2.08 -6.19 0.80
C LEU A 168 0.90 -6.41 -0.15
N VAL A 169 0.23 -5.33 -0.59
CA VAL A 169 -0.86 -5.43 -1.56
C VAL A 169 -0.36 -5.93 -2.92
N VAL A 170 0.74 -5.40 -3.43
CA VAL A 170 1.34 -5.79 -4.72
C VAL A 170 1.76 -7.26 -4.71
N ASP A 171 2.45 -7.71 -3.65
CA ASP A 171 2.87 -9.10 -3.47
C ASP A 171 1.64 -10.03 -3.40
N GLY A 172 0.59 -9.62 -2.67
CA GLY A 172 -0.64 -10.40 -2.56
C GLY A 172 -1.37 -10.54 -3.89
N LEU A 173 -1.50 -9.44 -4.64
CA LEU A 173 -2.10 -9.47 -5.98
C LEU A 173 -1.28 -10.31 -6.96
N THR A 174 0.05 -10.24 -6.90
CA THR A 174 0.95 -11.04 -7.73
C THR A 174 0.72 -12.53 -7.47
N ARG A 175 0.79 -12.96 -6.20
CA ARG A 175 0.55 -14.37 -5.82
C ARG A 175 -0.85 -14.83 -6.22
N PHE A 176 -1.86 -14.01 -5.97
CA PHE A 176 -3.25 -14.32 -6.33
C PHE A 176 -3.41 -14.53 -7.83
N LEU A 177 -2.79 -13.67 -8.66
CA LEU A 177 -2.82 -13.81 -10.12
C LEU A 177 -2.15 -15.10 -10.60
N ASP A 178 -1.03 -15.49 -10.00
CA ASP A 178 -0.33 -16.72 -10.35
C ASP A 178 -1.18 -17.94 -10.01
N GLU A 179 -1.87 -17.96 -8.86
CA GLU A 179 -2.81 -19.02 -8.48
C GLU A 179 -4.00 -19.11 -9.44
N VAL A 180 -4.59 -17.96 -9.82
CA VAL A 180 -5.74 -17.93 -10.74
C VAL A 180 -5.34 -18.42 -12.13
N ARG A 181 -4.18 -18.01 -12.64
CA ARG A 181 -3.66 -18.46 -13.96
C ARG A 181 -3.40 -19.96 -13.98
N THR A 182 -2.86 -20.52 -12.91
CA THR A 182 -2.61 -21.96 -12.79
C THR A 182 -3.91 -22.76 -12.79
N SER A 183 -4.93 -22.30 -12.07
CA SER A 183 -6.23 -22.97 -11.98
C SER A 183 -7.08 -22.89 -13.25
N TRP A 184 -6.78 -21.98 -14.19
CA TRP A 184 -7.48 -21.85 -15.48
C TRP A 184 -6.88 -22.69 -16.59
N ASN A 185 -5.62 -23.09 -16.43
CA ASN A 185 -4.91 -23.94 -17.40
C ASN A 185 -5.01 -25.44 -17.06
N ALA A 186 -5.69 -25.78 -15.96
CA ALA A 186 -5.94 -27.15 -15.50
C ALA A 186 -7.38 -27.56 -15.80
#